data_bc73a1e5b1039b374856eb6d82d79527
#
_entry.id   bc73a1e5b1039b374856eb6d82d79527
#
_cell.length_a   1.000
_cell.length_b   1.000
_cell.length_c   1.000
_cell.angle_alpha   90.00
_cell.angle_beta   90.00
_cell.angle_gamma   90.00
#
_symmetry.space_group_name_H-M   'P 1'
#
loop_
_entity.id
_entity.type
_entity.pdbx_description
1 polymer ?
#
loop_
_entity_poly.entity_id
_entity_poly.type
_entity_poly.pdbx_seq_one_letter_code
_entity_poly.pdbx_strand_id
1 'polypeptide(L)'
;GFHFVDVKHCHGYLAHELLSGFTREGDFGGSFEGRTNFLRRIVAGIRDDQGEDSIAIGVRLSAFDWVPFRPDPDQVEGGKLGPGIPEPVDDCLPYRYGFGTDAADPVSWDLSETFRFLELLRDLDIRLVNLSCGSPYYNPHIQRPALFPPSDGYQPPEDPLVGVARQLAMVGEMKARFGDDLVILGSGYSYLQEYLPHVAQALVRQGKVDLAGLGRMVLSYPDLPADALREGKLTRKRICRTFSDCTTAPRNGMISGCFPLDPYYKDLPEAATLK
;
A
#
# COMPACT_ATOMS: atom_id res chain seq x y z
N GLY A 1 8.09 24.80 -5.58
CA GLY A 1 6.81 24.23 -5.50
C GLY A 1 6.70 22.78 -5.92
N PHE A 2 5.69 22.14 -5.42
CA PHE A 2 5.29 20.80 -5.86
C PHE A 2 4.33 20.93 -7.06
N HIS A 3 4.35 19.95 -7.95
CA HIS A 3 3.48 19.93 -9.11
C HIS A 3 2.16 19.19 -8.85
N PHE A 4 2.13 18.32 -7.83
CA PHE A 4 0.93 17.61 -7.43
C PHE A 4 0.95 17.28 -5.94
N VAL A 5 -0.20 16.95 -5.41
CA VAL A 5 -0.40 16.44 -4.04
C VAL A 5 -1.16 15.12 -4.08
N ASP A 6 -0.74 14.14 -3.27
CA ASP A 6 -1.39 12.84 -3.13
C ASP A 6 -2.29 12.84 -1.88
N VAL A 7 -3.61 12.74 -2.06
CA VAL A 7 -4.56 12.60 -0.94
C VAL A 7 -4.60 11.14 -0.51
N LYS A 8 -4.15 10.87 0.72
CA LYS A 8 -3.90 9.51 1.20
C LYS A 8 -5.15 8.81 1.71
N HIS A 9 -5.63 7.82 0.96
CA HIS A 9 -6.75 6.91 1.28
C HIS A 9 -6.27 5.46 1.41
N CYS A 10 -5.20 5.24 2.17
CA CYS A 10 -4.58 3.91 2.27
C CYS A 10 -3.93 3.66 3.63
N HIS A 11 -3.61 2.41 3.89
CA HIS A 11 -2.74 1.93 4.96
C HIS A 11 -3.28 2.17 6.39
N GLY A 12 -4.59 2.12 6.62
CA GLY A 12 -5.19 2.29 7.94
C GLY A 12 -5.05 3.71 8.51
N TYR A 13 -4.91 4.74 7.65
CA TYR A 13 -4.94 6.14 8.07
C TYR A 13 -6.33 6.73 7.89
N LEU A 14 -6.55 7.95 8.42
CA LEU A 14 -7.86 8.56 8.57
C LEU A 14 -8.78 8.39 7.36
N ALA A 15 -8.34 8.74 6.15
CA ALA A 15 -9.21 8.66 4.99
C ALA A 15 -9.48 7.22 4.53
N HIS A 16 -8.56 6.27 4.79
CA HIS A 16 -8.82 4.84 4.59
C HIS A 16 -9.85 4.31 5.58
N GLU A 17 -9.72 4.66 6.86
CA GLU A 17 -10.68 4.30 7.91
C GLU A 17 -12.08 4.89 7.64
N LEU A 18 -12.14 6.09 7.06
CA LEU A 18 -13.42 6.67 6.66
C LEU A 18 -14.07 5.90 5.50
N LEU A 19 -13.29 5.39 4.54
CA LEU A 19 -13.83 4.51 3.49
C LEU A 19 -14.41 3.21 4.06
N SER A 20 -13.81 2.69 5.12
CA SER A 20 -14.26 1.48 5.84
C SER A 20 -15.38 1.77 6.86
N GLY A 21 -15.80 3.01 7.00
CA GLY A 21 -16.75 3.48 8.00
C GLY A 21 -18.22 3.17 7.70
N PHE A 22 -18.56 1.95 7.29
CA PHE A 22 -19.94 1.55 6.95
C PHE A 22 -20.91 1.67 8.11
N THR A 23 -20.46 1.45 9.34
CA THR A 23 -21.25 1.51 10.57
C THR A 23 -21.12 2.85 11.29
N ARG A 24 -20.26 3.73 10.79
CA ARG A 24 -20.06 5.05 11.37
C ARG A 24 -21.28 5.96 11.08
N GLU A 25 -21.73 6.67 12.09
CA GLU A 25 -22.77 7.68 11.95
C GLU A 25 -22.23 9.04 11.53
N GLY A 26 -23.10 9.92 10.99
CA GLY A 26 -22.79 11.29 10.63
C GLY A 26 -22.22 11.46 9.21
N ASP A 27 -21.71 12.67 8.94
CA ASP A 27 -21.36 13.15 7.59
C ASP A 27 -20.21 12.38 6.89
N PHE A 28 -19.44 11.61 7.65
CA PHE A 28 -18.24 10.92 7.17
C PHE A 28 -18.33 9.39 7.33
N GLY A 29 -19.53 8.82 7.23
CA GLY A 29 -19.75 7.39 7.38
C GLY A 29 -21.03 6.88 6.74
N GLY A 30 -21.34 5.61 6.94
CA GLY A 30 -22.55 4.95 6.45
C GLY A 30 -22.56 4.79 4.93
N SER A 31 -23.25 5.64 4.22
CA SER A 31 -23.36 5.59 2.76
C SER A 31 -22.02 5.84 2.07
N PHE A 32 -21.89 5.44 0.82
CA PHE A 32 -20.69 5.72 0.02
C PHE A 32 -20.41 7.23 -0.08
N GLU A 33 -21.46 8.05 -0.23
CA GLU A 33 -21.36 9.50 -0.28
C GLU A 33 -20.80 10.05 1.04
N GLY A 34 -21.27 9.57 2.19
CA GLY A 34 -20.76 9.96 3.51
C GLY A 34 -19.29 9.53 3.66
N ARG A 35 -18.96 8.27 3.37
CA ARG A 35 -17.60 7.74 3.50
C ARG A 35 -16.59 8.42 2.56
N THR A 36 -17.02 8.97 1.42
CA THR A 36 -16.20 9.74 0.47
C THR A 36 -16.27 11.26 0.66
N ASN A 37 -17.11 11.76 1.56
CA ASN A 37 -17.31 13.20 1.79
C ASN A 37 -16.02 13.91 2.22
N PHE A 38 -15.16 13.24 2.97
CA PHE A 38 -13.87 13.81 3.37
C PHE A 38 -12.98 14.14 2.15
N LEU A 39 -12.87 13.23 1.18
CA LEU A 39 -12.18 13.47 -0.08
C LEU A 39 -12.79 14.66 -0.84
N ARG A 40 -14.11 14.66 -1.01
CA ARG A 40 -14.82 15.72 -1.74
C ARG A 40 -14.55 17.09 -1.16
N ARG A 41 -14.54 17.21 0.17
CA ARG A 41 -14.25 18.47 0.87
C ARG A 41 -12.80 18.90 0.75
N ILE A 42 -11.83 17.96 0.79
CA ILE A 42 -10.42 18.26 0.55
C ILE A 42 -10.23 18.79 -0.86
N VAL A 43 -10.77 18.11 -1.87
CA VAL A 43 -10.65 18.51 -3.28
C VAL A 43 -11.25 19.89 -3.52
N ALA A 44 -12.47 20.13 -3.00
CA ALA A 44 -13.11 21.42 -3.09
C ALA A 44 -12.25 22.52 -2.44
N GLY A 45 -11.79 22.29 -1.19
CA GLY A 45 -10.95 23.26 -0.48
C GLY A 45 -9.63 23.59 -1.19
N ILE A 46 -8.97 22.59 -1.79
CA ILE A 46 -7.73 22.84 -2.57
C ILE A 46 -8.04 23.72 -3.79
N ARG A 47 -9.14 23.44 -4.50
CA ARG A 47 -9.51 24.19 -5.70
C ARG A 47 -9.97 25.60 -5.38
N ASP A 48 -10.72 25.77 -4.31
CA ASP A 48 -11.17 27.08 -3.84
C ASP A 48 -9.98 27.97 -3.42
N ASP A 49 -8.95 27.39 -2.78
CA ASP A 49 -7.77 28.13 -2.33
C ASP A 49 -6.82 28.48 -3.48
N GLN A 50 -6.64 27.58 -4.44
CA GLN A 50 -5.63 27.72 -5.50
C GLN A 50 -6.18 28.35 -6.80
N GLY A 51 -7.48 28.38 -6.99
CA GLY A 51 -8.12 28.91 -8.21
C GLY A 51 -7.70 28.17 -9.49
N GLU A 52 -7.48 28.92 -10.59
CA GLU A 52 -7.12 28.36 -11.91
C GLU A 52 -5.72 27.72 -11.93
N ASP A 53 -4.82 28.17 -11.06
CA ASP A 53 -3.45 27.60 -10.92
C ASP A 53 -3.40 26.40 -9.96
N SER A 54 -4.51 25.69 -9.79
CA SER A 54 -4.63 24.58 -8.85
C SER A 54 -3.56 23.52 -9.11
N ILE A 55 -2.88 23.12 -8.02
CA ILE A 55 -1.96 21.99 -8.03
C ILE A 55 -2.69 20.71 -8.46
N ALA A 56 -2.05 19.88 -9.27
CA ALA A 56 -2.63 18.59 -9.64
C ALA A 56 -2.90 17.73 -8.40
N ILE A 57 -4.07 17.11 -8.34
CA ILE A 57 -4.47 16.24 -7.23
C ILE A 57 -4.36 14.80 -7.70
N GLY A 58 -3.62 13.99 -6.92
CA GLY A 58 -3.61 12.54 -7.00
C GLY A 58 -4.25 11.91 -5.77
N VAL A 59 -4.54 10.63 -5.84
CA VAL A 59 -5.03 9.86 -4.70
C VAL A 59 -4.24 8.57 -4.57
N ARG A 60 -3.78 8.28 -3.34
CA ARG A 60 -3.22 6.99 -3.00
C ARG A 60 -4.26 6.16 -2.26
N LEU A 61 -4.67 5.05 -2.86
CA LEU A 61 -5.77 4.20 -2.42
C LEU A 61 -5.29 2.81 -2.00
N SER A 62 -5.74 2.30 -0.85
CA SER A 62 -5.83 0.85 -0.63
C SER A 62 -7.08 0.35 -1.33
N ALA A 63 -6.92 -0.36 -2.44
CA ALA A 63 -8.02 -0.79 -3.29
C ALA A 63 -8.91 -1.84 -2.60
N PHE A 64 -8.33 -2.61 -1.69
CA PHE A 64 -9.06 -3.50 -0.79
C PHE A 64 -8.31 -3.65 0.53
N ASP A 65 -9.02 -4.08 1.54
CA ASP A 65 -8.48 -4.58 2.80
C ASP A 65 -9.03 -5.99 3.05
N TRP A 66 -8.45 -6.68 4.01
CA TRP A 66 -8.96 -7.92 4.57
C TRP A 66 -9.19 -7.74 6.06
N VAL A 67 -9.87 -8.70 6.68
CA VAL A 67 -9.93 -8.78 8.13
C VAL A 67 -8.54 -8.63 8.74
N PRO A 68 -8.39 -8.04 9.93
CA PRO A 68 -7.11 -8.02 10.63
C PRO A 68 -6.55 -9.43 10.84
N PHE A 69 -5.22 -9.54 10.84
CA PHE A 69 -4.50 -10.78 11.08
C PHE A 69 -3.72 -10.67 12.39
N ARG A 70 -3.62 -11.77 13.10
CA ARG A 70 -2.82 -11.93 14.31
C ARG A 70 -1.83 -13.08 14.18
N PRO A 71 -0.75 -13.12 15.01
CA PRO A 71 0.12 -14.29 15.03
C PRO A 71 -0.64 -15.54 15.50
N ASP A 72 -0.39 -16.67 14.85
CA ASP A 72 -0.87 -17.97 15.34
C ASP A 72 -0.17 -18.30 16.67
N PRO A 73 -0.90 -18.41 17.79
CA PRO A 73 -0.30 -18.68 19.08
C PRO A 73 0.25 -20.11 19.22
N ASP A 74 -0.24 -21.04 18.39
CA ASP A 74 0.13 -22.46 18.45
C ASP A 74 1.40 -22.75 17.63
N GLN A 75 1.89 -21.79 16.85
CA GLN A 75 3.05 -21.93 15.97
C GLN A 75 4.19 -20.95 16.30
N VAL A 76 4.43 -20.72 17.60
CA VAL A 76 5.56 -19.89 18.06
C VAL A 76 6.83 -20.74 18.11
N GLU A 77 7.86 -20.38 17.36
CA GLU A 77 9.12 -21.12 17.29
C GLU A 77 10.33 -20.21 17.43
N GLY A 78 11.28 -20.60 18.27
CA GLY A 78 12.56 -19.91 18.41
C GLY A 78 12.44 -18.43 18.83
N GLY A 79 11.41 -18.06 19.57
CA GLY A 79 11.14 -16.68 20.01
C GLY A 79 10.53 -15.78 18.91
N LYS A 80 10.21 -16.34 17.75
CA LYS A 80 9.49 -15.64 16.67
C LYS A 80 7.99 -15.89 16.81
N LEU A 81 7.22 -14.85 16.51
CA LEU A 81 5.76 -14.99 16.42
C LEU A 81 5.38 -15.97 15.30
N GLY A 82 4.26 -16.67 15.47
CA GLY A 82 3.74 -17.58 14.47
C GLY A 82 3.32 -16.90 13.18
N PRO A 83 2.94 -17.68 12.14
CA PRO A 83 2.40 -17.13 10.90
C PRO A 83 1.10 -16.35 11.16
N GLY A 84 0.76 -15.43 10.28
CA GLY A 84 -0.47 -14.66 10.37
C GLY A 84 -1.69 -15.55 10.14
N ILE A 85 -2.66 -15.45 11.03
CA ILE A 85 -4.00 -16.03 10.86
C ILE A 85 -5.05 -14.93 10.94
N PRO A 86 -6.17 -15.02 10.19
CA PRO A 86 -7.22 -14.02 10.26
C PRO A 86 -7.85 -14.01 11.67
N GLU A 87 -8.25 -12.83 12.13
CA GLU A 87 -9.10 -12.73 13.31
C GLU A 87 -10.46 -13.40 13.04
N PRO A 88 -11.05 -14.09 14.03
CA PRO A 88 -12.37 -14.69 13.89
C PRO A 88 -13.42 -13.58 13.74
N VAL A 89 -14.30 -13.72 12.75
CA VAL A 89 -15.32 -12.71 12.40
C VAL A 89 -16.73 -13.30 12.28
N ASP A 90 -16.94 -14.54 12.72
CA ASP A 90 -18.22 -15.24 12.60
C ASP A 90 -19.38 -14.43 13.20
N ASP A 91 -19.13 -13.75 14.32
CA ASP A 91 -20.12 -12.92 15.03
C ASP A 91 -20.30 -11.51 14.35
N CYS A 92 -19.49 -11.19 13.34
CA CYS A 92 -19.48 -9.89 12.66
C CYS A 92 -19.94 -9.98 11.20
N LEU A 93 -20.43 -11.13 10.75
CA LEU A 93 -20.92 -11.29 9.38
C LEU A 93 -22.36 -10.75 9.25
N PRO A 94 -22.71 -10.09 8.12
CA PRO A 94 -21.83 -9.72 7.02
C PRO A 94 -20.78 -8.68 7.45
N TYR A 95 -19.51 -8.92 7.10
CA TYR A 95 -18.38 -8.06 7.51
C TYR A 95 -18.49 -6.67 6.90
N ARG A 96 -18.45 -5.63 7.74
CA ARG A 96 -18.66 -4.22 7.34
C ARG A 96 -17.62 -3.28 7.93
N TYR A 97 -16.36 -3.73 7.98
CA TYR A 97 -15.27 -2.98 8.62
C TYR A 97 -14.03 -2.84 7.74
N GLY A 98 -14.11 -3.23 6.46
CA GLY A 98 -13.04 -3.11 5.48
C GLY A 98 -13.55 -2.57 4.14
N PHE A 99 -12.80 -1.65 3.54
CA PHE A 99 -13.10 -1.16 2.19
C PHE A 99 -12.61 -2.15 1.15
N GLY A 100 -13.43 -2.48 0.15
CA GLY A 100 -13.08 -3.46 -0.87
C GLY A 100 -12.96 -4.90 -0.37
N THR A 101 -13.53 -5.20 0.80
CA THR A 101 -13.57 -6.51 1.44
C THR A 101 -14.86 -7.20 1.10
N ASP A 102 -14.82 -8.50 0.76
CA ASP A 102 -16.04 -9.29 0.60
C ASP A 102 -16.75 -9.47 1.95
N ALA A 103 -18.03 -9.14 2.00
CA ALA A 103 -18.80 -9.15 3.24
C ALA A 103 -19.10 -10.56 3.76
N ALA A 104 -19.09 -11.58 2.91
CA ALA A 104 -19.34 -12.97 3.27
C ALA A 104 -18.05 -13.76 3.53
N ASP A 105 -16.96 -13.37 2.86
CA ASP A 105 -15.62 -13.96 2.99
C ASP A 105 -14.57 -12.87 3.21
N PRO A 106 -14.35 -12.40 4.44
CA PRO A 106 -13.48 -11.24 4.72
C PRO A 106 -11.97 -11.44 4.47
N VAL A 107 -11.56 -12.58 3.96
CA VAL A 107 -10.22 -12.86 3.41
C VAL A 107 -10.20 -12.88 1.88
N SER A 108 -11.26 -12.40 1.28
CA SER A 108 -11.41 -12.15 -0.15
C SER A 108 -11.73 -10.67 -0.41
N TRP A 109 -11.56 -10.23 -1.63
CA TRP A 109 -11.90 -8.86 -2.04
C TRP A 109 -13.23 -8.78 -2.78
N ASP A 110 -13.93 -7.67 -2.60
CA ASP A 110 -14.98 -7.19 -3.48
C ASP A 110 -14.62 -5.78 -3.98
N LEU A 111 -14.22 -5.66 -5.23
CA LEU A 111 -13.75 -4.40 -5.81
C LEU A 111 -14.88 -3.49 -6.31
N SER A 112 -16.14 -3.85 -6.09
CA SER A 112 -17.31 -3.09 -6.59
C SER A 112 -17.29 -1.63 -6.13
N GLU A 113 -17.06 -1.39 -4.83
CA GLU A 113 -16.95 -0.02 -4.32
C GLU A 113 -15.63 0.66 -4.68
N THR A 114 -14.58 -0.10 -4.90
CA THR A 114 -13.30 0.43 -5.39
C THR A 114 -13.46 0.97 -6.82
N PHE A 115 -14.17 0.26 -7.68
CA PHE A 115 -14.52 0.77 -9.00
C PHE A 115 -15.35 2.06 -8.90
N ARG A 116 -16.37 2.07 -8.05
CA ARG A 116 -17.18 3.27 -7.80
C ARG A 116 -16.33 4.45 -7.27
N PHE A 117 -15.31 4.17 -6.45
CA PHE A 117 -14.40 5.21 -5.97
C PHE A 117 -13.51 5.75 -7.11
N LEU A 118 -13.04 4.91 -8.02
CA LEU A 118 -12.30 5.37 -9.20
C LEU A 118 -13.18 6.17 -10.17
N GLU A 119 -14.46 5.82 -10.32
CA GLU A 119 -15.45 6.63 -11.04
C GLU A 119 -15.61 8.01 -10.40
N LEU A 120 -15.70 8.07 -9.06
CA LEU A 120 -15.72 9.34 -8.33
C LEU A 120 -14.45 10.17 -8.57
N LEU A 121 -13.27 9.56 -8.60
CA LEU A 121 -12.02 10.30 -8.89
C LEU A 121 -12.07 10.95 -10.28
N ARG A 122 -12.53 10.20 -11.29
CA ARG A 122 -12.73 10.72 -12.64
C ARG A 122 -13.72 11.90 -12.65
N ASP A 123 -14.85 11.77 -11.96
CA ASP A 123 -15.87 12.81 -11.86
C ASP A 123 -15.37 14.06 -11.12
N LEU A 124 -14.40 13.88 -10.21
CA LEU A 124 -13.69 14.96 -9.54
C LEU A 124 -12.46 15.44 -10.34
N ASP A 125 -12.30 15.07 -11.61
CA ASP A 125 -11.14 15.38 -12.47
C ASP A 125 -9.79 15.08 -11.79
N ILE A 126 -9.71 13.95 -11.08
CA ILE A 126 -8.48 13.41 -10.50
C ILE A 126 -8.03 12.26 -11.39
N ARG A 127 -6.88 12.45 -12.05
CA ARG A 127 -6.38 11.49 -13.05
C ARG A 127 -5.27 10.59 -12.54
N LEU A 128 -4.55 10.98 -11.49
CA LEU A 128 -3.42 10.22 -10.94
C LEU A 128 -3.87 9.37 -9.76
N VAL A 129 -3.73 8.04 -9.87
CA VAL A 129 -4.11 7.09 -8.84
C VAL A 129 -2.95 6.15 -8.51
N ASN A 130 -2.51 6.17 -7.25
CA ASN A 130 -1.50 5.26 -6.72
C ASN A 130 -2.19 4.13 -5.95
N LEU A 131 -2.20 2.93 -6.52
CA LEU A 131 -2.88 1.76 -5.96
C LEU A 131 -1.97 0.97 -5.02
N SER A 132 -2.51 0.63 -3.88
CA SER A 132 -1.97 -0.24 -2.85
C SER A 132 -3.11 -1.14 -2.34
N CYS A 133 -2.88 -1.93 -1.31
CA CYS A 133 -3.91 -2.69 -0.61
C CYS A 133 -3.51 -2.90 0.85
N GLY A 134 -4.47 -3.27 1.66
CA GLY A 134 -4.26 -3.60 3.07
C GLY A 134 -3.73 -2.47 3.93
N SER A 135 -3.39 -2.84 5.16
CA SER A 135 -2.84 -1.96 6.19
C SER A 135 -1.60 -2.56 6.84
N PRO A 136 -0.53 -1.78 7.07
CA PRO A 136 0.64 -2.26 7.81
C PRO A 136 0.34 -2.56 9.29
N TYR A 137 -0.84 -2.17 9.78
CA TYR A 137 -1.26 -2.38 11.16
C TYR A 137 -2.14 -3.62 11.33
N TYR A 138 -2.94 -3.96 10.31
CA TYR A 138 -3.93 -5.03 10.35
C TYR A 138 -3.48 -6.28 9.60
N ASN A 139 -2.92 -6.10 8.39
CA ASN A 139 -2.53 -7.20 7.49
C ASN A 139 -1.27 -6.82 6.67
N PRO A 140 -0.11 -6.65 7.35
CA PRO A 140 1.13 -6.19 6.72
C PRO A 140 1.58 -7.03 5.51
N HIS A 141 1.30 -8.33 5.46
CA HIS A 141 1.64 -9.20 4.34
C HIS A 141 0.86 -8.85 3.06
N ILE A 142 -0.39 -8.35 3.22
CA ILE A 142 -1.20 -7.84 2.10
C ILE A 142 -0.65 -6.51 1.60
N GLN A 143 -0.35 -5.58 2.54
CA GLN A 143 0.14 -4.24 2.21
C GLN A 143 1.52 -4.25 1.57
N ARG A 144 2.43 -5.08 2.08
CA ARG A 144 3.78 -5.23 1.56
C ARG A 144 4.25 -6.66 1.69
N PRO A 145 4.19 -7.45 0.62
CA PRO A 145 4.79 -8.77 0.61
C PRO A 145 6.26 -8.69 1.04
N ALA A 146 6.62 -9.42 2.09
CA ALA A 146 7.93 -9.36 2.71
C ALA A 146 8.28 -10.70 3.34
N LEU A 147 9.53 -11.15 3.16
CA LEU A 147 10.03 -12.36 3.81
C LEU A 147 10.34 -12.11 5.30
N PHE A 148 10.74 -10.88 5.63
CA PHE A 148 11.09 -10.47 6.98
C PHE A 148 10.09 -9.41 7.46
N PRO A 149 9.06 -9.80 8.25
CA PRO A 149 8.11 -8.84 8.81
C PRO A 149 8.78 -7.93 9.84
N PRO A 150 8.12 -6.85 10.28
CA PRO A 150 8.54 -6.14 11.48
C PRO A 150 8.67 -7.09 12.67
N SER A 151 9.59 -6.79 13.60
CA SER A 151 9.89 -7.67 14.76
C SER A 151 8.67 -7.92 15.67
N ASP A 152 7.71 -7.01 15.68
CA ASP A 152 6.44 -7.09 16.41
C ASP A 152 5.27 -7.64 15.55
N GLY A 153 5.55 -8.08 14.32
CA GLY A 153 4.57 -8.63 13.39
C GLY A 153 4.63 -10.15 13.28
N TYR A 154 3.53 -10.75 12.85
CA TYR A 154 3.47 -12.19 12.55
C TYR A 154 4.35 -12.55 11.35
N GLN A 155 4.75 -13.83 11.25
CA GLN A 155 5.45 -14.34 10.07
C GLN A 155 4.48 -14.36 8.86
N PRO A 156 5.00 -14.19 7.61
CA PRO A 156 4.14 -14.24 6.43
C PRO A 156 3.35 -15.55 6.36
N PRO A 157 2.02 -15.53 6.22
CA PRO A 157 1.21 -16.75 6.12
C PRO A 157 1.30 -17.43 4.75
N GLU A 158 1.93 -16.76 3.78
CA GLU A 158 2.05 -17.20 2.39
C GLU A 158 3.41 -16.83 1.81
N ASP A 159 3.78 -17.42 0.69
CA ASP A 159 4.94 -16.96 -0.08
C ASP A 159 4.71 -15.50 -0.51
N PRO A 160 5.63 -14.58 -0.23
CA PRO A 160 5.48 -13.18 -0.61
C PRO A 160 5.26 -12.93 -2.11
N LEU A 161 5.66 -13.84 -3.01
CA LEU A 161 5.35 -13.74 -4.44
C LEU A 161 3.84 -13.86 -4.73
N VAL A 162 3.10 -14.62 -3.92
CA VAL A 162 1.64 -14.69 -4.01
C VAL A 162 1.04 -13.32 -3.73
N GLY A 163 1.49 -12.65 -2.68
CA GLY A 163 1.08 -11.28 -2.36
C GLY A 163 1.44 -10.28 -3.47
N VAL A 164 2.65 -10.40 -4.06
CA VAL A 164 3.03 -9.59 -5.24
C VAL A 164 2.07 -9.82 -6.39
N ALA A 165 1.84 -11.09 -6.78
CA ALA A 165 0.94 -11.44 -7.87
C ALA A 165 -0.47 -10.90 -7.64
N ARG A 166 -0.97 -10.99 -6.40
CA ARG A 166 -2.28 -10.43 -5.99
C ARG A 166 -2.36 -8.93 -6.25
N GLN A 167 -1.36 -8.16 -5.81
CA GLN A 167 -1.33 -6.71 -6.03
C GLN A 167 -1.28 -6.37 -7.53
N LEU A 168 -0.45 -7.06 -8.30
CA LEU A 168 -0.33 -6.84 -9.75
C LEU A 168 -1.62 -7.21 -10.49
N ALA A 169 -2.32 -8.27 -10.09
CA ALA A 169 -3.60 -8.67 -10.66
C ALA A 169 -4.67 -7.59 -10.41
N MET A 170 -4.80 -7.13 -9.16
CA MET A 170 -5.72 -6.06 -8.78
C MET A 170 -5.47 -4.78 -9.59
N VAL A 171 -4.20 -4.35 -9.71
CA VAL A 171 -3.84 -3.17 -10.53
C VAL A 171 -4.23 -3.40 -12.00
N GLY A 172 -4.00 -4.60 -12.53
CA GLY A 172 -4.38 -4.95 -13.89
C GLY A 172 -5.88 -4.86 -14.16
N GLU A 173 -6.73 -5.25 -13.20
CA GLU A 173 -8.19 -5.10 -13.29
C GLU A 173 -8.59 -3.61 -13.33
N MET A 174 -7.99 -2.78 -12.48
CA MET A 174 -8.23 -1.33 -12.49
C MET A 174 -7.79 -0.71 -13.82
N LYS A 175 -6.61 -1.07 -14.31
CA LYS A 175 -6.09 -0.56 -15.59
C LYS A 175 -6.96 -1.00 -16.77
N ALA A 176 -7.43 -2.23 -16.79
CA ALA A 176 -8.33 -2.71 -17.84
C ALA A 176 -9.65 -1.93 -17.92
N ARG A 177 -10.15 -1.47 -16.77
CA ARG A 177 -11.42 -0.74 -16.68
C ARG A 177 -11.29 0.77 -16.87
N PHE A 178 -10.21 1.38 -16.38
CA PHE A 178 -10.04 2.83 -16.30
C PHE A 178 -8.81 3.37 -17.05
N GLY A 179 -8.16 2.53 -17.83
CA GLY A 179 -6.86 2.83 -18.41
C GLY A 179 -6.80 4.03 -19.36
N ASP A 180 -7.93 4.41 -19.93
CA ASP A 180 -8.01 5.59 -20.82
C ASP A 180 -8.32 6.87 -20.03
N ASP A 181 -8.90 6.73 -18.84
CA ASP A 181 -9.34 7.85 -18.02
C ASP A 181 -8.33 8.21 -16.91
N LEU A 182 -7.61 7.21 -16.37
CA LEU A 182 -6.73 7.35 -15.22
C LEU A 182 -5.31 6.90 -15.52
N VAL A 183 -4.34 7.65 -14.97
CA VAL A 183 -2.94 7.22 -14.88
C VAL A 183 -2.79 6.38 -13.61
N ILE A 184 -2.54 5.09 -13.78
CA ILE A 184 -2.50 4.13 -12.70
C ILE A 184 -1.05 3.76 -12.35
N LEU A 185 -0.67 4.06 -11.10
CA LEU A 185 0.59 3.66 -10.50
C LEU A 185 0.35 2.48 -9.59
N GLY A 186 1.00 1.35 -9.88
CA GLY A 186 0.94 0.13 -9.08
C GLY A 186 2.02 0.08 -8.01
N SER A 187 1.77 -0.62 -6.91
CA SER A 187 2.70 -0.85 -5.80
C SER A 187 3.03 -2.33 -5.63
N GLY A 188 3.87 -2.68 -4.63
CA GLY A 188 4.15 -4.08 -4.29
C GLY A 188 5.37 -4.70 -4.95
N TYR A 189 6.10 -3.97 -5.77
CA TYR A 189 7.22 -4.49 -6.57
C TYR A 189 8.50 -4.83 -5.79
N SER A 190 8.66 -4.32 -4.55
CA SER A 190 9.96 -4.39 -3.84
C SER A 190 10.48 -5.81 -3.62
N TYR A 191 9.60 -6.80 -3.42
CA TYR A 191 10.00 -8.19 -3.22
C TYR A 191 10.58 -8.84 -4.48
N LEU A 192 10.33 -8.29 -5.66
CA LEU A 192 10.90 -8.75 -6.93
C LEU A 192 12.40 -8.48 -7.05
N GLN A 193 12.96 -7.66 -6.15
CA GLN A 193 14.39 -7.36 -6.06
C GLN A 193 15.01 -6.96 -7.42
N GLU A 194 16.01 -7.69 -7.91
CA GLU A 194 16.68 -7.44 -9.19
C GLU A 194 15.76 -7.62 -10.42
N TYR A 195 14.69 -8.38 -10.29
CA TYR A 195 13.71 -8.60 -11.38
C TYR A 195 12.68 -7.47 -11.50
N LEU A 196 12.62 -6.55 -10.52
CA LEU A 196 11.65 -5.46 -10.48
C LEU A 196 11.59 -4.67 -11.80
N PRO A 197 12.71 -4.18 -12.39
CA PRO A 197 12.62 -3.40 -13.63
C PRO A 197 12.08 -4.22 -14.81
N HIS A 198 12.39 -5.51 -14.87
CA HIS A 198 11.93 -6.39 -15.95
C HIS A 198 10.43 -6.64 -15.86
N VAL A 199 9.94 -6.94 -14.66
CA VAL A 199 8.49 -7.14 -14.43
C VAL A 199 7.73 -5.85 -14.65
N ALA A 200 8.21 -4.72 -14.13
CA ALA A 200 7.58 -3.42 -14.32
C ALA A 200 7.47 -3.06 -15.80
N GLN A 201 8.55 -3.18 -16.58
CA GLN A 201 8.53 -2.94 -18.02
C GLN A 201 7.58 -3.87 -18.76
N ALA A 202 7.54 -5.15 -18.40
CA ALA A 202 6.63 -6.12 -19.02
C ALA A 202 5.17 -5.73 -18.80
N LEU A 203 4.80 -5.34 -17.56
CA LEU A 203 3.44 -4.94 -17.23
C LEU A 203 3.03 -3.64 -17.94
N VAL A 204 3.93 -2.65 -18.02
CA VAL A 204 3.67 -1.40 -18.77
C VAL A 204 3.46 -1.71 -20.25
N ARG A 205 4.33 -2.52 -20.87
CA ARG A 205 4.19 -2.92 -22.28
C ARG A 205 2.92 -3.71 -22.57
N GLN A 206 2.43 -4.46 -21.58
CA GLN A 206 1.17 -5.22 -21.68
C GLN A 206 -0.07 -4.36 -21.39
N GLY A 207 0.10 -3.07 -21.08
CA GLY A 207 -1.01 -2.18 -20.71
C GLY A 207 -1.69 -2.55 -19.39
N LYS A 208 -0.98 -3.20 -18.46
CA LYS A 208 -1.51 -3.60 -17.15
C LYS A 208 -1.28 -2.57 -16.06
N VAL A 209 -0.43 -1.58 -16.31
CA VAL A 209 -0.13 -0.47 -15.41
C VAL A 209 0.54 0.63 -16.22
N ASP A 210 0.45 1.88 -15.78
CA ASP A 210 1.18 3.00 -16.42
C ASP A 210 2.55 3.20 -15.77
N LEU A 211 2.61 3.13 -14.44
CA LEU A 211 3.80 3.40 -13.64
C LEU A 211 3.99 2.37 -12.54
N ALA A 212 5.23 1.96 -12.32
CA ALA A 212 5.60 1.12 -11.17
C ALA A 212 6.08 2.00 -10.01
N GLY A 213 5.37 1.92 -8.89
CA GLY A 213 5.65 2.69 -7.67
C GLY A 213 6.73 2.03 -6.81
N LEU A 214 7.70 2.84 -6.39
CA LEU A 214 8.72 2.46 -5.43
C LEU A 214 8.44 3.14 -4.09
N GLY A 215 8.15 2.35 -3.08
CA GLY A 215 8.01 2.84 -1.72
C GLY A 215 9.35 2.81 -0.97
N ARG A 216 9.44 1.98 0.05
CA ARG A 216 10.61 1.89 0.96
C ARG A 216 11.93 1.47 0.30
N MET A 217 11.91 0.95 -0.92
CA MET A 217 13.10 0.64 -1.71
C MET A 217 14.03 1.86 -1.87
N VAL A 218 13.47 3.06 -1.96
CA VAL A 218 14.25 4.30 -2.11
C VAL A 218 15.11 4.64 -0.91
N LEU A 219 14.82 4.10 0.28
CA LEU A 219 15.63 4.31 1.48
C LEU A 219 17.02 3.68 1.37
N SER A 220 17.14 2.57 0.65
CA SER A 220 18.43 1.91 0.41
C SER A 220 18.97 2.18 -0.98
N TYR A 221 18.10 2.51 -1.94
CA TYR A 221 18.49 2.66 -3.34
C TYR A 221 17.73 3.82 -4.03
N PRO A 222 18.01 5.09 -3.65
CA PRO A 222 17.35 6.24 -4.27
C PRO A 222 17.65 6.37 -5.77
N ASP A 223 18.85 5.97 -6.22
CA ASP A 223 19.28 6.04 -7.62
C ASP A 223 18.75 4.88 -8.50
N LEU A 224 17.95 3.94 -7.94
CA LEU A 224 17.48 2.76 -8.67
C LEU A 224 16.87 3.08 -10.05
N PRO A 225 15.99 4.09 -10.20
CA PRO A 225 15.45 4.43 -11.51
C PRO A 225 16.54 4.92 -12.48
N ALA A 226 17.49 5.71 -11.99
CA ALA A 226 18.59 6.24 -12.80
C ALA A 226 19.52 5.12 -13.30
N ASP A 227 19.90 4.19 -12.42
CA ASP A 227 20.75 3.06 -12.76
C ASP A 227 20.04 2.11 -13.75
N ALA A 228 18.75 1.86 -13.54
CA ALA A 228 17.94 1.05 -14.46
C ALA A 228 17.89 1.65 -15.88
N LEU A 229 17.75 2.97 -15.97
CA LEU A 229 17.67 3.69 -17.26
C LEU A 229 19.01 3.85 -17.96
N ARG A 230 20.10 4.09 -17.22
CA ARG A 230 21.43 4.36 -17.77
C ARG A 230 22.22 3.10 -18.08
N GLU A 231 22.22 2.16 -17.15
CA GLU A 231 23.13 1.02 -17.19
C GLU A 231 22.42 -0.30 -17.51
N GLY A 232 21.09 -0.33 -17.41
CA GLY A 232 20.30 -1.55 -17.52
C GLY A 232 20.62 -2.58 -16.44
N LYS A 233 21.35 -2.18 -15.39
CA LYS A 233 21.79 -3.02 -14.27
C LYS A 233 21.53 -2.32 -12.95
N LEU A 234 21.15 -3.13 -11.95
CA LEU A 234 20.99 -2.65 -10.58
C LEU A 234 22.18 -3.03 -9.72
N THR A 235 22.53 -2.16 -8.79
CA THR A 235 23.56 -2.44 -7.76
C THR A 235 22.97 -3.35 -6.69
N ARG A 236 23.16 -4.67 -6.82
CA ARG A 236 22.54 -5.71 -6.00
C ARG A 236 22.67 -5.49 -4.49
N LYS A 237 23.81 -4.93 -4.03
CA LYS A 237 24.05 -4.65 -2.61
C LYS A 237 23.15 -3.56 -2.02
N ARG A 238 22.52 -2.71 -2.88
CA ARG A 238 21.62 -1.61 -2.47
C ARG A 238 20.15 -2.03 -2.52
N ILE A 239 19.82 -3.15 -3.17
CA ILE A 239 18.44 -3.61 -3.34
C ILE A 239 17.86 -4.06 -2.00
N CYS A 240 16.75 -3.47 -1.60
CA CYS A 240 16.01 -3.86 -0.40
C CYS A 240 15.50 -5.29 -0.51
N ARG A 241 15.82 -6.12 0.49
CA ARG A 241 15.34 -7.50 0.62
C ARG A 241 14.14 -7.63 1.55
N THR A 242 13.40 -6.56 1.72
CA THR A 242 12.20 -6.50 2.58
C THR A 242 12.44 -6.81 4.07
N PHE A 243 13.55 -6.34 4.62
CA PHE A 243 13.93 -6.56 6.03
C PHE A 243 12.99 -5.94 7.07
N SER A 244 12.24 -4.92 6.71
CA SER A 244 11.28 -4.20 7.56
C SER A 244 11.86 -3.37 8.73
N ASP A 245 13.16 -3.31 8.94
CA ASP A 245 13.79 -2.49 9.99
C ASP A 245 13.42 -1.00 9.89
N CYS A 246 13.22 -0.49 8.68
CA CYS A 246 12.71 0.86 8.44
C CYS A 246 11.31 1.12 9.01
N THR A 247 10.58 0.08 9.39
CA THR A 247 9.29 0.14 10.08
C THR A 247 9.45 -0.16 11.57
N THR A 248 10.31 -1.12 11.91
CA THR A 248 10.62 -1.48 13.29
C THR A 248 11.28 -0.33 14.05
N ALA A 249 12.24 0.37 13.43
CA ALA A 249 12.96 1.47 14.06
C ALA A 249 12.03 2.57 14.63
N PRO A 250 11.12 3.20 13.86
CA PRO A 250 10.25 4.24 14.41
C PRO A 250 9.25 3.72 15.45
N ARG A 251 8.85 2.43 15.40
CA ARG A 251 8.04 1.81 16.44
C ARG A 251 8.77 1.72 17.79
N ASN A 252 10.09 1.66 17.74
CA ASN A 252 10.96 1.68 18.92
C ASN A 252 11.49 3.10 19.26
N GLY A 253 10.87 4.16 18.75
CA GLY A 253 11.26 5.55 19.01
C GLY A 253 12.54 6.00 18.31
N MET A 254 13.02 5.23 17.33
CA MET A 254 14.24 5.53 16.56
C MET A 254 13.90 6.26 15.26
N ILE A 255 14.89 6.90 14.65
CA ILE A 255 14.73 7.52 13.33
C ILE A 255 14.45 6.45 12.26
N SER A 256 13.62 6.78 11.27
CA SER A 256 13.34 5.89 10.15
C SER A 256 14.47 5.92 9.12
N GLY A 257 14.91 4.74 8.66
CA GLY A 257 15.97 4.61 7.67
C GLY A 257 16.24 3.15 7.31
N CYS A 258 17.15 2.92 6.38
CA CYS A 258 17.53 1.55 6.00
C CYS A 258 18.76 1.07 6.79
N PHE A 259 18.56 0.60 8.00
CA PHE A 259 19.64 0.11 8.87
C PHE A 259 20.44 -1.05 8.29
N PRO A 260 19.87 -2.01 7.53
CA PRO A 260 20.66 -3.10 6.97
C PRO A 260 21.58 -2.71 5.81
N LEU A 261 21.22 -1.71 5.00
CA LEU A 261 21.86 -1.49 3.69
C LEU A 261 22.46 -0.09 3.50
N ASP A 262 21.96 0.91 4.22
CA ASP A 262 22.49 2.28 4.14
C ASP A 262 23.62 2.44 5.18
N PRO A 263 24.85 2.78 4.75
CA PRO A 263 25.99 2.92 5.66
C PRO A 263 25.75 3.91 6.80
N TYR A 264 25.06 5.03 6.53
CA TYR A 264 24.76 6.03 7.56
C TYR A 264 23.97 5.44 8.74
N TYR A 265 22.84 4.76 8.43
CA TYR A 265 22.00 4.16 9.48
C TYR A 265 22.65 2.93 10.12
N LYS A 266 23.37 2.14 9.33
CA LYS A 266 24.05 0.92 9.80
C LYS A 266 25.13 1.22 10.86
N ASP A 267 25.79 2.36 10.73
CA ASP A 267 26.89 2.76 11.60
C ASP A 267 26.40 3.53 12.84
N LEU A 268 25.09 3.79 12.98
CA LEU A 268 24.51 4.39 14.18
C LEU A 268 24.56 3.40 15.36
N PRO A 269 24.85 3.89 16.59
CA PRO A 269 24.88 3.05 17.79
C PRO A 269 23.57 2.27 18.01
N GLU A 270 22.44 2.87 17.66
CA GLU A 270 21.10 2.29 17.78
C GLU A 270 20.87 1.09 16.88
N ALA A 271 21.65 0.94 15.80
CA ALA A 271 21.51 -0.20 14.88
C ALA A 271 21.69 -1.55 15.59
N ALA A 272 22.45 -1.60 16.67
CA ALA A 272 22.65 -2.80 17.47
C ALA A 272 21.38 -3.27 18.21
N THR A 273 20.43 -2.36 18.46
CA THR A 273 19.19 -2.66 19.18
C THR A 273 18.09 -3.24 18.30
N LEU A 274 18.25 -3.15 16.97
CA LEU A 274 17.31 -3.69 15.98
C LEU A 274 17.57 -5.17 15.60
N LYS A 275 18.59 -5.79 16.18
CA LYS A 275 18.99 -7.17 15.87
C LYS A 275 18.36 -8.19 16.77
#